data_615008962d643bd01153fa144bb49b4a
#
_entry.id   615008962d643bd01153fa144bb49b4a
#
_cell.length_a   1.000
_cell.length_b   1.000
_cell.length_c   1.000
_cell.angle_alpha   90.00
_cell.angle_beta   90.00
_cell.angle_gamma   90.00
#
_symmetry.space_group_name_H-M   'P 1'
#
loop_
_entity.id
_entity.type
_entity.pdbx_description
1 polymer ?
#
loop_
_entity_poly.entity_id
_entity_poly.type
_entity_poly.pdbx_seq_one_letter_code
_entity_poly.pdbx_strand_id
1 'polypeptide(L)'
;MYKKAFARRIKGNKHLIHLWTDEGYEKVEWDNQAYIECPDHEATFSGLNGESLKKTKHWNNEDSRIHFGDMPAHQKFLIEKYGIDDTPSTTHRELFFDIECEMGDALTPEYIQSAPKRITSIAWYDKQMDQWGIVILDEKKQLKHTKTKNNKEIIPCGDETELLSKFLERFRDIDPDIIVGWN
;
A
#
# COMPACT_ATOMS: atom_id res chain seq x y z
N MET A 1 -11.67 -4.08 11.44
CA MET A 1 -11.80 -3.15 10.30
C MET A 1 -10.78 -3.51 9.22
N TYR A 2 -10.93 -3.04 7.98
CA TYR A 2 -9.93 -3.31 6.93
C TYR A 2 -8.77 -2.30 6.97
N LYS A 3 -7.59 -2.76 6.55
CA LYS A 3 -6.38 -1.95 6.39
C LYS A 3 -6.12 -1.61 4.92
N LYS A 4 -6.31 -2.59 4.04
CA LYS A 4 -6.04 -2.47 2.60
C LYS A 4 -6.92 -3.41 1.81
N ALA A 5 -7.32 -3.00 0.62
CA ALA A 5 -7.99 -3.87 -0.35
C ALA A 5 -7.41 -3.67 -1.75
N PHE A 6 -7.35 -4.76 -2.50
CA PHE A 6 -6.94 -4.76 -3.90
C PHE A 6 -7.84 -5.74 -4.67
N ALA A 7 -8.24 -5.36 -5.88
CA ALA A 7 -9.07 -6.21 -6.73
C ALA A 7 -8.31 -6.64 -7.99
N ARG A 8 -8.34 -7.93 -8.29
CA ARG A 8 -7.88 -8.49 -9.55
C ARG A 8 -9.06 -9.11 -10.30
N ARG A 9 -9.29 -8.69 -11.52
CA ARG A 9 -10.31 -9.28 -12.39
C ARG A 9 -9.94 -10.73 -12.73
N ILE A 10 -10.88 -11.66 -12.55
CA ILE A 10 -10.72 -13.08 -12.89
C ILE A 10 -11.34 -13.35 -14.26
N LYS A 11 -12.67 -13.17 -14.39
CA LYS A 11 -13.43 -13.40 -15.62
C LYS A 11 -14.74 -12.61 -15.60
N GLY A 12 -15.10 -11.98 -16.72
CA GLY A 12 -16.32 -11.17 -16.80
C GLY A 12 -16.30 -10.09 -15.71
N ASN A 13 -17.32 -10.07 -14.85
CA ASN A 13 -17.42 -9.14 -13.73
C ASN A 13 -16.91 -9.72 -12.41
N LYS A 14 -16.43 -10.97 -12.41
CA LYS A 14 -15.85 -11.58 -11.21
C LYS A 14 -14.46 -11.02 -10.92
N HIS A 15 -14.27 -10.62 -9.69
CA HIS A 15 -13.01 -10.14 -9.13
C HIS A 15 -12.60 -10.97 -7.93
N LEU A 16 -11.30 -11.19 -7.78
CA LEU A 16 -10.70 -11.66 -6.56
C LEU A 16 -10.28 -10.45 -5.76
N ILE A 17 -10.92 -10.25 -4.62
CA ILE A 17 -10.59 -9.19 -3.68
C ILE A 17 -9.56 -9.74 -2.70
N HIS A 18 -8.40 -9.10 -2.66
CA HIS A 18 -7.39 -9.30 -1.64
C HIS A 18 -7.65 -8.27 -0.55
N LEU A 19 -7.94 -8.73 0.66
CA LEU A 19 -8.32 -7.88 1.77
C LEU A 19 -7.40 -8.13 2.96
N TRP A 20 -6.80 -7.09 3.47
CA TRP A 20 -6.05 -7.08 4.72
C TRP A 20 -6.89 -6.40 5.79
N THR A 21 -7.10 -7.09 6.89
CA THR A 21 -7.88 -6.63 8.04
C THR A 21 -7.03 -6.68 9.30
N ASP A 22 -7.59 -6.24 10.41
CA ASP A 22 -6.96 -6.38 11.73
C ASP A 22 -6.79 -7.85 12.14
N GLU A 23 -7.58 -8.75 11.55
CA GLU A 23 -7.55 -10.21 11.82
C GLU A 23 -6.60 -10.95 10.87
N GLY A 24 -6.11 -10.30 9.82
CA GLY A 24 -5.19 -10.87 8.85
C GLY A 24 -5.63 -10.70 7.39
N TYR A 25 -5.06 -11.54 6.54
CA TYR A 25 -5.27 -11.50 5.08
C TYR A 25 -6.30 -12.53 4.64
N GLU A 26 -7.27 -12.10 3.83
CA GLU A 26 -8.28 -12.95 3.21
C GLU A 26 -8.42 -12.72 1.71
N LYS A 27 -8.94 -13.70 1.00
CA LYS A 27 -9.32 -13.63 -0.41
C LYS A 27 -10.80 -13.87 -0.55
N VAL A 28 -11.49 -12.96 -1.25
CA VAL A 28 -12.94 -13.07 -1.48
C VAL A 28 -13.23 -12.98 -2.97
N GLU A 29 -13.92 -13.98 -3.53
CA GLU A 29 -14.50 -13.83 -4.87
C GLU A 29 -15.74 -12.96 -4.78
N TRP A 30 -15.82 -11.95 -5.64
CA TRP A 30 -16.89 -10.98 -5.63
C TRP A 30 -17.32 -10.58 -7.04
N ASP A 31 -18.63 -10.46 -7.26
CA ASP A 31 -19.23 -10.03 -8.51
C ASP A 31 -19.32 -8.51 -8.54
N ASN A 32 -18.50 -7.85 -9.34
CA ASN A 32 -18.59 -6.40 -9.56
C ASN A 32 -19.88 -6.05 -10.30
N GLN A 33 -20.58 -5.03 -9.80
CA GLN A 33 -21.84 -4.57 -10.32
C GLN A 33 -21.85 -3.02 -10.38
N ALA A 34 -22.63 -2.47 -11.29
CA ALA A 34 -23.00 -1.07 -11.30
C ALA A 34 -24.44 -0.92 -10.88
N TYR A 35 -24.94 0.31 -10.82
CA TYR A 35 -26.34 0.60 -10.58
C TYR A 35 -26.89 1.30 -11.83
N ILE A 36 -28.13 1.00 -12.18
CA ILE A 36 -28.81 1.62 -13.32
C ILE A 36 -30.15 2.19 -12.87
N GLU A 37 -30.49 3.36 -13.38
CA GLU A 37 -31.82 3.95 -13.17
C GLU A 37 -32.93 3.06 -13.71
N CYS A 38 -33.98 2.92 -12.96
CA CYS A 38 -35.14 2.08 -13.29
C CYS A 38 -36.43 2.71 -12.78
N PRO A 39 -37.60 2.20 -13.21
CA PRO A 39 -38.87 2.60 -12.65
C PRO A 39 -38.95 2.32 -11.14
N ASP A 40 -39.66 3.17 -10.38
CA ASP A 40 -39.75 3.08 -8.91
C ASP A 40 -40.16 1.70 -8.39
N HIS A 41 -41.05 0.99 -9.10
CA HIS A 41 -41.51 -0.33 -8.70
C HIS A 41 -40.45 -1.44 -8.87
N GLU A 42 -39.37 -1.17 -9.59
CA GLU A 42 -38.22 -2.08 -9.77
C GLU A 42 -37.02 -1.68 -8.90
N ALA A 43 -37.06 -0.53 -8.27
CA ALA A 43 -35.96 0.00 -7.52
C ALA A 43 -35.71 -0.80 -6.24
N THR A 44 -34.43 -1.10 -5.98
CA THR A 44 -33.97 -1.72 -4.74
C THR A 44 -33.02 -0.80 -3.96
N PHE A 45 -32.65 0.32 -4.57
CA PHE A 45 -31.76 1.33 -4.00
C PHE A 45 -32.22 2.71 -4.41
N SER A 46 -31.87 3.72 -3.64
CA SER A 46 -32.07 5.14 -3.97
C SER A 46 -30.72 5.81 -4.15
N GLY A 47 -30.59 6.61 -5.20
CA GLY A 47 -29.43 7.46 -5.42
C GLY A 47 -29.42 8.69 -4.50
N LEU A 48 -28.32 9.45 -4.54
CA LEU A 48 -28.13 10.62 -3.68
C LEU A 48 -29.15 11.74 -3.94
N ASN A 49 -29.64 11.87 -5.17
CA ASN A 49 -30.65 12.87 -5.56
C ASN A 49 -32.07 12.29 -5.64
N GLY A 50 -32.25 11.06 -5.13
CA GLY A 50 -33.55 10.39 -5.13
C GLY A 50 -33.83 9.53 -6.36
N GLU A 51 -32.84 9.26 -7.20
CA GLU A 51 -32.99 8.36 -8.36
C GLU A 51 -33.33 6.94 -7.89
N SER A 52 -34.27 6.31 -8.60
CA SER A 52 -34.62 4.90 -8.38
C SER A 52 -33.64 3.98 -9.08
N LEU A 53 -32.89 3.17 -8.34
CA LEU A 53 -31.76 2.38 -8.83
C LEU A 53 -31.97 0.88 -8.61
N LYS A 54 -31.42 0.06 -9.54
CA LYS A 54 -31.22 -1.37 -9.35
C LYS A 54 -29.83 -1.81 -9.77
N LYS A 55 -29.31 -2.90 -9.19
CA LYS A 55 -28.01 -3.48 -9.57
C LYS A 55 -28.03 -4.04 -11.00
N THR A 56 -26.93 -3.83 -11.74
CA THR A 56 -26.71 -4.42 -13.07
C THR A 56 -25.33 -5.03 -13.18
N LYS A 57 -25.24 -6.18 -13.86
CA LYS A 57 -23.96 -6.84 -14.20
C LYS A 57 -23.40 -6.42 -15.55
N HIS A 58 -24.23 -5.76 -16.37
CA HIS A 58 -23.86 -5.32 -17.71
C HIS A 58 -24.10 -3.82 -17.80
N TRP A 59 -23.05 -3.06 -18.06
CA TRP A 59 -23.15 -1.61 -18.19
C TRP A 59 -22.12 -1.07 -19.18
N ASN A 60 -22.43 0.11 -19.72
CA ASN A 60 -21.51 0.98 -20.43
C ASN A 60 -21.40 2.29 -19.64
N ASN A 61 -20.18 2.72 -19.32
CA ASN A 61 -19.94 3.96 -18.58
C ASN A 61 -20.37 5.24 -19.33
N GLU A 62 -20.63 5.14 -20.64
CA GLU A 62 -21.16 6.25 -21.45
C GLU A 62 -22.69 6.40 -21.30
N ASP A 63 -23.40 5.42 -20.76
CA ASP A 63 -24.82 5.50 -20.47
C ASP A 63 -25.05 6.35 -19.22
N SER A 64 -25.69 7.52 -19.39
CA SER A 64 -25.94 8.48 -18.30
C SER A 64 -26.80 7.93 -17.16
N ARG A 65 -27.50 6.82 -17.37
CA ARG A 65 -28.32 6.14 -16.35
C ARG A 65 -27.48 5.21 -15.46
N ILE A 66 -26.18 5.04 -15.77
CA ILE A 66 -25.29 4.18 -14.99
C ILE A 66 -24.63 4.99 -13.88
N HIS A 67 -24.76 4.48 -12.67
CA HIS A 67 -24.15 5.02 -11.48
C HIS A 67 -23.03 4.07 -10.98
N PHE A 68 -21.90 4.64 -10.59
CA PHE A 68 -20.74 3.92 -10.05
C PHE A 68 -20.14 2.87 -11.02
N GLY A 69 -20.37 2.98 -12.33
CA GLY A 69 -19.80 2.07 -13.33
C GLY A 69 -18.27 2.14 -13.39
N ASP A 70 -17.70 3.31 -13.19
CA ASP A 70 -16.28 3.66 -13.21
C ASP A 70 -15.57 3.44 -11.86
N MET A 71 -16.33 3.26 -10.77
CA MET A 71 -15.74 3.05 -9.45
C MET A 71 -14.95 1.73 -9.39
N PRO A 72 -13.71 1.73 -8.85
CA PRO A 72 -12.91 0.52 -8.70
C PRO A 72 -13.62 -0.60 -7.91
N ALA A 73 -13.47 -1.85 -8.37
CA ALA A 73 -14.15 -3.00 -7.79
C ALA A 73 -13.91 -3.18 -6.28
N HIS A 74 -12.67 -2.93 -5.81
CA HIS A 74 -12.35 -3.02 -4.38
C HIS A 74 -13.06 -1.96 -3.55
N GLN A 75 -13.25 -0.76 -4.07
CA GLN A 75 -13.99 0.30 -3.36
C GLN A 75 -15.47 -0.06 -3.21
N LYS A 76 -16.11 -0.53 -4.29
CA LYS A 76 -17.50 -1.01 -4.21
C LYS A 76 -17.68 -2.16 -3.23
N PHE A 77 -16.75 -3.12 -3.27
CA PHE A 77 -16.73 -4.22 -2.32
C PHE A 77 -16.62 -3.73 -0.86
N LEU A 78 -15.73 -2.77 -0.59
CA LEU A 78 -15.57 -2.20 0.76
C LEU A 78 -16.86 -1.49 1.22
N ILE A 79 -17.50 -0.72 0.35
CA ILE A 79 -18.78 -0.06 0.64
C ILE A 79 -19.85 -1.12 0.93
N GLU A 80 -19.92 -2.19 0.14
CA GLU A 80 -20.93 -3.23 0.33
C GLU A 80 -20.69 -4.05 1.61
N LYS A 81 -19.40 -4.35 1.95
CA LYS A 81 -19.04 -5.15 3.12
C LYS A 81 -19.13 -4.37 4.42
N TYR A 82 -18.69 -3.12 4.43
CA TYR A 82 -18.56 -2.31 5.65
C TYR A 82 -19.63 -1.21 5.75
N GLY A 83 -20.23 -0.81 4.62
CA GLY A 83 -21.32 0.18 4.60
C GLY A 83 -20.86 1.52 5.18
N ILE A 84 -21.61 1.98 6.18
CA ILE A 84 -21.36 3.22 6.92
C ILE A 84 -20.61 2.98 8.25
N ASP A 85 -20.02 1.80 8.41
CA ASP A 85 -19.22 1.50 9.60
C ASP A 85 -17.95 2.37 9.59
N ASP A 86 -17.91 3.33 10.49
CA ASP A 86 -16.80 4.28 10.69
C ASP A 86 -15.83 3.85 11.80
N THR A 87 -15.96 2.62 12.30
CA THR A 87 -15.03 2.07 13.28
C THR A 87 -13.61 2.13 12.70
N PRO A 88 -12.67 2.83 13.34
CA PRO A 88 -11.32 2.91 12.82
C PRO A 88 -10.65 1.54 12.78
N SER A 89 -9.83 1.30 11.76
CA SER A 89 -8.92 0.15 11.78
C SER A 89 -7.91 0.32 12.91
N THR A 90 -7.31 -0.80 13.34
CA THR A 90 -6.16 -0.73 14.24
C THR A 90 -5.03 0.08 13.59
N THR A 91 -4.15 0.61 14.44
CA THR A 91 -3.02 1.43 13.99
C THR A 91 -2.23 0.72 12.90
N HIS A 92 -2.05 1.36 11.75
CA HIS A 92 -1.16 0.86 10.71
C HIS A 92 0.28 0.94 11.20
N ARG A 93 1.07 -0.08 10.85
CA ARG A 93 2.50 -0.07 11.08
C ARG A 93 3.17 0.77 10.00
N GLU A 94 3.69 1.91 10.39
CA GLU A 94 4.31 2.88 9.49
C GLU A 94 5.83 2.75 9.56
N LEU A 95 6.46 2.51 8.40
CA LEU A 95 7.90 2.53 8.23
C LEU A 95 8.30 3.76 7.43
N PHE A 96 9.10 4.62 8.04
CA PHE A 96 9.76 5.73 7.36
C PHE A 96 11.18 5.30 7.00
N PHE A 97 11.64 5.62 5.79
CA PHE A 97 13.04 5.39 5.43
C PHE A 97 13.56 6.45 4.47
N ASP A 98 14.86 6.60 4.48
CA ASP A 98 15.61 7.50 3.62
C ASP A 98 16.86 6.80 3.10
N ILE A 99 17.21 7.05 1.83
CA ILE A 99 18.31 6.39 1.11
C ILE A 99 19.35 7.43 0.72
N GLU A 100 20.59 7.20 1.11
CA GLU A 100 21.72 7.99 0.69
C GLU A 100 22.60 7.22 -0.30
N CYS A 101 23.03 7.91 -1.36
CA CYS A 101 23.92 7.37 -2.38
C CYS A 101 25.23 8.14 -2.44
N GLU A 102 26.24 7.55 -3.08
CA GLU A 102 27.47 8.27 -3.44
C GLU A 102 27.13 9.48 -4.31
N MET A 103 27.78 10.61 -4.04
CA MET A 103 27.61 11.81 -4.86
C MET A 103 28.04 11.59 -6.30
N GLY A 104 27.22 12.08 -7.23
CA GLY A 104 27.47 12.04 -8.66
C GLY A 104 27.75 13.41 -9.24
N ASP A 105 28.31 13.45 -10.45
CA ASP A 105 28.72 14.69 -11.11
C ASP A 105 27.54 15.45 -11.77
N ALA A 106 26.40 14.80 -11.99
CA ALA A 106 25.23 15.39 -12.61
C ALA A 106 23.93 14.77 -12.10
N LEU A 107 22.90 15.60 -11.90
CA LEU A 107 21.54 15.18 -11.52
C LEU A 107 20.62 15.28 -12.77
N THR A 108 20.98 14.58 -13.85
CA THR A 108 20.07 14.46 -15.01
C THR A 108 19.08 13.31 -14.81
N PRO A 109 17.88 13.35 -15.41
CA PRO A 109 16.93 12.26 -15.34
C PRO A 109 17.51 10.91 -15.78
N GLU A 110 18.33 10.90 -16.86
CA GLU A 110 18.97 9.70 -17.37
C GLU A 110 20.01 9.13 -16.40
N TYR A 111 20.76 10.02 -15.72
CA TYR A 111 21.72 9.63 -14.70
C TYR A 111 21.02 8.99 -13.49
N ILE A 112 19.95 9.62 -13.01
CA ILE A 112 19.16 9.10 -11.90
C ILE A 112 18.55 7.75 -12.29
N GLN A 113 17.99 7.63 -13.51
CA GLN A 113 17.38 6.38 -13.98
C GLN A 113 18.39 5.23 -14.14
N SER A 114 19.64 5.53 -14.48
CA SER A 114 20.70 4.51 -14.62
C SER A 114 21.24 4.03 -13.27
N ALA A 115 20.94 4.74 -12.17
CA ALA A 115 21.38 4.43 -10.80
C ALA A 115 22.86 4.03 -10.71
N PRO A 116 23.83 4.83 -11.25
CA PRO A 116 25.21 4.41 -11.43
C PRO A 116 26.03 4.47 -10.13
N LYS A 117 25.44 5.02 -9.07
CA LYS A 117 26.11 5.23 -7.78
C LYS A 117 25.58 4.27 -6.72
N ARG A 118 26.49 3.80 -5.89
CA ARG A 118 26.17 2.86 -4.82
C ARG A 118 25.35 3.55 -3.73
N ILE A 119 24.44 2.80 -3.13
CA ILE A 119 23.79 3.19 -1.89
C ILE A 119 24.82 3.12 -0.76
N THR A 120 24.95 4.21 -0.03
CA THR A 120 25.90 4.33 1.09
C THR A 120 25.25 4.09 2.44
N SER A 121 23.96 4.42 2.57
CA SER A 121 23.18 4.13 3.77
C SER A 121 21.69 4.11 3.51
N ILE A 122 20.95 3.38 4.35
CA ILE A 122 19.49 3.46 4.45
C ILE A 122 19.16 3.61 5.92
N ALA A 123 18.61 4.76 6.28
CA ALA A 123 18.06 5.01 7.61
C ALA A 123 16.58 4.61 7.65
N TRP A 124 16.09 4.13 8.78
CA TRP A 124 14.68 3.80 8.95
C TRP A 124 14.15 4.19 10.34
N TYR A 125 12.83 4.38 10.40
CA TYR A 125 12.09 4.57 11.63
C TYR A 125 10.81 3.75 11.62
N ASP A 126 10.70 2.77 12.54
CA ASP A 126 9.47 2.04 12.84
C ASP A 126 8.69 2.83 13.90
N LYS A 127 7.62 3.49 13.47
CA LYS A 127 6.81 4.35 14.32
C LYS A 127 6.11 3.60 15.46
N GLN A 128 5.68 2.36 15.20
CA GLN A 128 4.96 1.57 16.19
C GLN A 128 5.84 1.14 17.36
N MET A 129 7.08 0.79 17.07
CA MET A 129 8.06 0.34 18.07
C MET A 129 8.95 1.48 18.59
N ASP A 130 8.78 2.71 18.06
CA ASP A 130 9.68 3.84 18.30
C ASP A 130 11.15 3.44 18.12
N GLN A 131 11.42 2.70 17.03
CA GLN A 131 12.74 2.16 16.75
C GLN A 131 13.36 2.85 15.54
N TRP A 132 14.57 3.36 15.72
CA TRP A 132 15.39 3.95 14.68
C TRP A 132 16.54 3.02 14.32
N GLY A 133 16.92 3.03 13.05
CA GLY A 133 18.11 2.32 12.65
C GLY A 133 18.70 2.84 11.36
N ILE A 134 19.91 2.37 11.10
CA ILE A 134 20.64 2.64 9.86
C ILE A 134 21.44 1.40 9.48
N VAL A 135 21.35 0.99 8.22
CA VAL A 135 22.36 0.16 7.56
C VAL A 135 23.31 1.10 6.83
N ILE A 136 24.60 0.90 6.99
CA ILE A 136 25.62 1.83 6.47
C ILE A 136 26.79 1.07 5.86
N LEU A 137 27.27 1.54 4.71
CA LEU A 137 28.45 0.99 4.06
C LEU A 137 29.72 1.33 4.87
N ASP A 138 30.43 0.31 5.32
CA ASP A 138 31.67 0.43 6.11
C ASP A 138 32.74 -0.55 5.59
N GLU A 139 33.22 -0.33 4.37
CA GLU A 139 34.24 -1.15 3.70
C GLU A 139 35.55 -1.24 4.53
N LYS A 140 35.85 -0.22 5.34
CA LYS A 140 37.06 -0.16 6.19
C LYS A 140 36.88 -0.83 7.55
N LYS A 141 35.70 -1.37 7.85
CA LYS A 141 35.34 -2.04 9.11
C LYS A 141 35.69 -1.20 10.36
N GLN A 142 35.36 0.08 10.30
CA GLN A 142 35.62 1.04 11.39
C GLN A 142 34.48 1.09 12.40
N LEU A 143 33.27 0.72 12.00
CA LEU A 143 32.10 0.73 12.84
C LEU A 143 31.86 -0.65 13.46
N LYS A 144 31.11 -0.66 14.55
CA LYS A 144 30.60 -1.90 15.17
C LYS A 144 29.07 -1.91 15.12
N HIS A 145 28.52 -3.08 14.91
CA HIS A 145 27.09 -3.25 15.10
C HIS A 145 26.74 -2.83 16.52
N THR A 146 25.85 -1.87 16.64
CA THR A 146 25.50 -1.27 17.93
C THR A 146 23.97 -1.18 18.04
N LYS A 147 23.45 -1.67 19.17
CA LYS A 147 22.06 -1.49 19.56
C LYS A 147 22.01 -0.78 20.90
N THR A 148 21.42 0.40 20.93
CA THR A 148 21.36 1.23 22.13
C THR A 148 20.09 0.93 22.94
N LYS A 149 20.13 1.33 24.24
CA LYS A 149 18.93 1.25 25.11
C LYS A 149 17.77 2.12 24.64
N ASN A 150 18.04 3.10 23.78
CA ASN A 150 17.04 4.03 23.24
C ASN A 150 16.51 3.59 21.87
N ASN A 151 16.43 2.28 21.62
CA ASN A 151 15.92 1.70 20.38
C ASN A 151 16.59 2.21 19.09
N LYS A 152 17.87 2.58 19.18
CA LYS A 152 18.66 2.95 17.99
C LYS A 152 19.59 1.82 17.61
N GLU A 153 19.69 1.51 16.31
CA GLU A 153 20.49 0.42 15.79
C GLU A 153 21.38 0.91 14.64
N ILE A 154 22.66 0.55 14.67
CA ILE A 154 23.61 0.83 13.58
C ILE A 154 24.13 -0.52 13.09
N ILE A 155 23.94 -0.81 11.81
CA ILE A 155 24.36 -2.05 11.16
C ILE A 155 25.38 -1.71 10.08
N PRO A 156 26.68 -1.82 10.35
CA PRO A 156 27.73 -1.64 9.34
C PRO A 156 27.75 -2.83 8.38
N CYS A 157 27.95 -2.55 7.09
CA CYS A 157 27.95 -3.53 6.01
C CYS A 157 29.24 -3.37 5.19
N GLY A 158 29.86 -4.48 4.80
CA GLY A 158 31.12 -4.47 4.07
C GLY A 158 30.97 -4.11 2.59
N ASP A 159 29.77 -4.30 2.02
CA ASP A 159 29.43 -3.95 0.64
C ASP A 159 27.95 -3.60 0.49
N GLU A 160 27.56 -3.10 -0.70
CA GLU A 160 26.19 -2.70 -0.99
C GLU A 160 25.20 -3.88 -0.99
N THR A 161 25.66 -5.07 -1.39
CA THR A 161 24.81 -6.27 -1.41
C THR A 161 24.41 -6.67 0.02
N GLU A 162 25.38 -6.64 0.94
CA GLU A 162 25.13 -6.87 2.36
C GLU A 162 24.19 -5.79 2.93
N LEU A 163 24.43 -4.51 2.58
CA LEU A 163 23.60 -3.39 3.02
C LEU A 163 22.15 -3.59 2.60
N LEU A 164 21.89 -3.88 1.33
CA LEU A 164 20.54 -4.12 0.81
C LEU A 164 19.90 -5.36 1.46
N SER A 165 20.67 -6.44 1.63
CA SER A 165 20.19 -7.66 2.27
C SER A 165 19.77 -7.40 3.72
N LYS A 166 20.56 -6.66 4.49
CA LYS A 166 20.26 -6.30 5.88
C LYS A 166 19.05 -5.39 5.99
N PHE A 167 18.89 -4.41 5.08
CA PHE A 167 17.71 -3.59 5.04
C PHE A 167 16.45 -4.41 4.72
N LEU A 168 16.52 -5.31 3.73
CA LEU A 168 15.36 -6.17 3.37
C LEU A 168 15.01 -7.17 4.48
N GLU A 169 16.01 -7.71 5.21
CA GLU A 169 15.74 -8.50 6.42
C GLU A 169 14.94 -7.67 7.44
N ARG A 170 15.41 -6.46 7.73
CA ARG A 170 14.73 -5.55 8.66
C ARG A 170 13.33 -5.17 8.19
N PHE A 171 13.18 -4.88 6.90
CA PHE A 171 11.89 -4.57 6.28
C PHE A 171 10.87 -5.72 6.46
N ARG A 172 11.31 -6.97 6.28
CA ARG A 172 10.46 -8.16 6.50
C ARG A 172 10.10 -8.35 7.97
N ASP A 173 11.05 -8.12 8.89
CA ASP A 173 10.81 -8.23 10.33
C ASP A 173 9.78 -7.19 10.81
N ILE A 174 9.84 -5.99 10.22
CA ILE A 174 8.90 -4.90 10.52
C ILE A 174 7.54 -5.20 9.91
N ASP A 175 7.46 -5.76 8.71
CA ASP A 175 6.22 -6.04 7.97
C ASP A 175 5.26 -4.82 7.95
N PRO A 176 5.67 -3.69 7.36
CA PRO A 176 4.90 -2.45 7.45
C PRO A 176 3.63 -2.49 6.59
N ASP A 177 2.55 -1.87 7.10
CA ASP A 177 1.32 -1.61 6.34
C ASP A 177 1.48 -0.39 5.42
N ILE A 178 2.28 0.60 5.87
CA ILE A 178 2.52 1.86 5.16
C ILE A 178 4.01 2.13 5.09
N ILE A 179 4.48 2.49 3.91
CA ILE A 179 5.86 2.87 3.64
C ILE A 179 5.88 4.35 3.30
N VAL A 180 6.74 5.09 3.98
CA VAL A 180 6.96 6.52 3.75
C VAL A 180 8.43 6.75 3.43
N GLY A 181 8.72 7.16 2.20
CA GLY A 181 10.04 7.58 1.77
C GLY A 181 10.05 9.07 1.48
N TRP A 182 11.19 9.71 1.64
CA TRP A 182 11.41 11.08 1.22
C TRP A 182 12.34 11.09 0.01
N ASN A 183 11.79 11.54 -1.15
CA ASN A 183 12.56 12.04 -2.32
C ASN A 183 11.62 12.78 -3.26
#